data_251acdf7a0e92981bdd1d38ee2753b26
#
_entry.id   251acdf7a0e92981bdd1d38ee2753b26
#
_cell.length_a   1.000
_cell.length_b   1.000
_cell.length_c   1.000
_cell.angle_alpha   90.00
_cell.angle_beta   90.00
_cell.angle_gamma   90.00
#
_symmetry.space_group_name_H-M   'P 1'
#
loop_
_entity.id
_entity.type
_entity.pdbx_description
1 polymer ?
#
loop_
_entity_poly.entity_id
_entity_poly.type
_entity_poly.pdbx_seq_one_letter_code
_entity_poly.pdbx_strand_id
1 'polypeptide(L)'
;STLFPYTTLFRSGGKNYSEDWVKYIKNSIAQIAPHFTMKRQLDDYYDRFYNKLSEHFHILAADNFAKAKMMADWKANVRSRWDAIEIKSIEAGNGLNATVEAGKEYEVTVVVDEKGLDDAIGIESVIIRREDGQDHIYEVIPLLPVSKNGNLYTFKATSGIFNAGSFKQAFRMYPKNALLPHRQDF
;
A
#
# COMPACT_ATOMS: atom_id res chain seq x y z
N SER A 1 40.27 -27.18 14.67
CA SER A 1 38.96 -27.79 14.43
C SER A 1 37.96 -27.28 15.47
N THR A 2 37.30 -26.21 15.18
CA THR A 2 36.18 -25.67 15.98
C THR A 2 35.00 -26.59 15.78
N LEU A 3 34.96 -27.65 16.57
CA LEU A 3 33.75 -28.43 16.75
C LEU A 3 32.68 -27.52 17.32
N PHE A 4 31.58 -27.44 16.61
CA PHE A 4 30.36 -26.74 16.95
C PHE A 4 30.06 -26.76 18.45
N PRO A 5 29.46 -25.72 19.02
CA PRO A 5 29.00 -25.68 20.41
C PRO A 5 27.98 -26.78 20.77
N TYR A 6 27.60 -27.59 19.80
CA TYR A 6 26.73 -28.75 19.88
C TYR A 6 27.08 -29.71 21.01
N THR A 7 28.38 -30.06 21.19
CA THR A 7 28.77 -30.99 22.24
C THR A 7 28.69 -30.44 23.65
N THR A 8 28.82 -29.12 23.82
CA THR A 8 28.73 -28.46 25.13
C THR A 8 27.27 -28.28 25.55
N LEU A 9 26.37 -27.93 24.62
CA LEU A 9 24.96 -27.81 24.85
C LEU A 9 24.27 -29.11 25.26
N PHE A 10 24.76 -30.26 24.79
CA PHE A 10 24.16 -31.57 25.07
C PHE A 10 24.84 -32.35 26.17
N ARG A 11 25.96 -31.87 26.72
CA ARG A 11 26.62 -32.54 27.86
C ARG A 11 25.94 -32.18 29.16
N SER A 12 25.42 -33.19 29.83
CA SER A 12 24.60 -33.06 31.03
C SER A 12 25.37 -32.99 32.34
N GLY A 13 26.72 -33.06 32.33
CA GLY A 13 27.50 -33.03 33.58
C GLY A 13 27.06 -34.06 34.62
N GLY A 14 26.63 -35.25 34.15
CA GLY A 14 26.16 -36.35 35.02
C GLY A 14 24.65 -36.36 35.28
N LYS A 15 23.88 -35.42 34.73
CA LYS A 15 22.40 -35.44 34.74
C LYS A 15 21.87 -36.09 33.45
N ASN A 16 20.65 -36.63 33.49
CA ASN A 16 20.00 -37.25 32.32
C ASN A 16 19.56 -36.20 31.27
N TYR A 17 19.80 -34.91 31.48
CA TYR A 17 19.47 -33.82 30.56
C TYR A 17 20.46 -32.65 30.71
N SER A 18 20.60 -31.87 29.66
CA SER A 18 21.37 -30.61 29.63
C SER A 18 20.51 -29.45 30.05
N GLU A 19 20.88 -28.75 31.14
CA GLU A 19 20.16 -27.56 31.62
C GLU A 19 20.17 -26.41 30.60
N ASP A 20 21.28 -26.26 29.87
CA ASP A 20 21.37 -25.22 28.82
C ASP A 20 20.46 -25.53 27.65
N TRP A 21 20.36 -26.79 27.24
CA TRP A 21 19.41 -27.21 26.21
C TRP A 21 17.97 -26.97 26.64
N VAL A 22 17.64 -27.27 27.89
CA VAL A 22 16.30 -26.98 28.42
C VAL A 22 15.96 -25.50 28.38
N LYS A 23 16.92 -24.59 28.58
CA LYS A 23 16.70 -23.13 28.41
C LYS A 23 16.33 -22.79 26.97
N TYR A 24 17.02 -23.35 25.97
CA TYR A 24 16.68 -23.13 24.57
C TYR A 24 15.28 -23.64 24.22
N ILE A 25 14.92 -24.84 24.69
CA ILE A 25 13.58 -25.38 24.52
C ILE A 25 12.52 -24.46 25.12
N LYS A 26 12.71 -24.02 26.39
CA LYS A 26 11.79 -23.12 27.06
C LYS A 26 11.65 -21.78 26.32
N ASN A 27 12.77 -21.22 25.86
CA ASN A 27 12.73 -19.98 25.08
C ASN A 27 12.00 -20.16 23.74
N SER A 28 12.23 -21.27 23.05
CA SER A 28 11.54 -21.59 21.79
C SER A 28 10.02 -21.75 22.01
N ILE A 29 9.62 -22.44 23.08
CA ILE A 29 8.21 -22.59 23.42
C ILE A 29 7.59 -21.25 23.81
N ALA A 30 8.30 -20.42 24.59
CA ALA A 30 7.76 -19.15 25.09
C ALA A 30 7.73 -18.05 24.05
N GLN A 31 8.73 -17.95 23.19
CA GLN A 31 8.93 -16.82 22.27
C GLN A 31 8.62 -17.13 20.81
N ILE A 32 8.81 -18.36 20.37
CA ILE A 32 8.65 -18.74 18.96
C ILE A 32 7.30 -19.43 18.73
N ALA A 33 7.01 -20.50 19.48
CA ALA A 33 5.85 -21.33 19.23
C ALA A 33 4.52 -20.56 19.17
N PRO A 34 4.24 -19.56 20.06
CA PRO A 34 2.98 -18.82 20.01
C PRO A 34 2.76 -18.05 18.71
N HIS A 35 3.86 -17.60 18.05
CA HIS A 35 3.81 -16.86 16.81
C HIS A 35 3.62 -17.73 15.56
N PHE A 36 3.85 -19.04 15.67
CA PHE A 36 3.80 -19.99 14.55
C PHE A 36 2.77 -21.11 14.74
N THR A 37 1.71 -20.84 15.51
CA THR A 37 0.59 -21.78 15.66
C THR A 37 -0.37 -21.71 14.48
N MET A 38 -0.98 -22.85 14.13
CA MET A 38 -2.04 -22.90 13.13
C MET A 38 -3.24 -22.04 13.54
N LYS A 39 -3.56 -21.97 14.84
CA LYS A 39 -4.64 -21.11 15.33
C LYS A 39 -4.39 -19.65 14.96
N ARG A 40 -3.21 -19.10 15.28
CA ARG A 40 -2.87 -17.72 14.93
C ARG A 40 -2.92 -17.49 13.42
N GLN A 41 -2.43 -18.43 12.62
CA GLN A 41 -2.48 -18.34 11.16
C GLN A 41 -3.92 -18.29 10.64
N LEU A 42 -4.81 -19.12 11.19
CA LEU A 42 -6.23 -19.10 10.83
C LEU A 42 -6.89 -17.79 11.25
N ASP A 43 -6.64 -17.31 12.47
CA ASP A 43 -7.16 -16.02 12.94
C ASP A 43 -6.73 -14.89 11.98
N ASP A 44 -5.45 -14.84 11.61
CA ASP A 44 -4.94 -13.85 10.63
C ASP A 44 -5.65 -13.96 9.26
N TYR A 45 -5.92 -15.17 8.77
CA TYR A 45 -6.64 -15.36 7.50
C TYR A 45 -8.10 -14.94 7.59
N TYR A 46 -8.79 -15.24 8.70
CA TYR A 46 -10.16 -14.79 8.92
C TYR A 46 -10.23 -13.26 8.95
N ASP A 47 -9.39 -12.62 9.76
CA ASP A 47 -9.44 -11.17 9.96
C ASP A 47 -8.99 -10.39 8.73
N ARG A 48 -7.95 -10.87 8.05
CA ARG A 48 -7.36 -10.14 6.91
C ARG A 48 -8.06 -10.40 5.58
N PHE A 49 -8.60 -11.60 5.39
CA PHE A 49 -9.11 -12.02 4.07
C PHE A 49 -10.55 -12.54 4.10
N TYR A 50 -10.85 -13.62 4.83
CA TYR A 50 -12.11 -14.32 4.66
C TYR A 50 -13.32 -13.49 5.04
N ASN A 51 -13.30 -12.81 6.18
CA ASN A 51 -14.41 -11.96 6.62
C ASN A 51 -14.66 -10.83 5.62
N LYS A 52 -13.60 -10.14 5.21
CA LYS A 52 -13.70 -9.03 4.25
C LYS A 52 -14.19 -9.48 2.88
N LEU A 53 -13.72 -10.64 2.38
CA LEU A 53 -14.17 -11.19 1.11
C LEU A 53 -15.61 -11.68 1.18
N SER A 54 -16.03 -12.27 2.31
CA SER A 54 -17.41 -12.68 2.53
C SER A 54 -18.35 -11.48 2.54
N GLU A 55 -18.04 -10.43 3.28
CA GLU A 55 -18.81 -9.18 3.30
C GLU A 55 -18.92 -8.57 1.91
N HIS A 56 -17.80 -8.50 1.19
CA HIS A 56 -17.77 -7.98 -0.17
C HIS A 56 -18.61 -8.83 -1.14
N PHE A 57 -18.54 -10.16 -1.01
CA PHE A 57 -19.39 -11.06 -1.79
C PHE A 57 -20.87 -10.78 -1.55
N HIS A 58 -21.32 -10.65 -0.30
CA HIS A 58 -22.71 -10.35 0.01
C HIS A 58 -23.17 -9.01 -0.58
N ILE A 59 -22.29 -7.99 -0.57
CA ILE A 59 -22.58 -6.69 -1.21
C ILE A 59 -22.77 -6.83 -2.73
N LEU A 60 -21.95 -7.63 -3.38
CA LEU A 60 -22.01 -7.82 -4.84
C LEU A 60 -23.14 -8.76 -5.27
N ALA A 61 -23.48 -9.76 -4.44
CA ALA A 61 -24.51 -10.74 -4.73
C ALA A 61 -25.93 -10.21 -4.49
N ALA A 62 -26.09 -9.14 -3.72
CA ALA A 62 -27.38 -8.54 -3.45
C ALA A 62 -28.11 -8.13 -4.75
N ASP A 63 -29.44 -8.11 -4.70
CA ASP A 63 -30.31 -7.69 -5.80
C ASP A 63 -30.00 -8.38 -7.14
N ASN A 64 -29.86 -9.70 -7.10
CA ASN A 64 -29.53 -10.50 -8.28
C ASN A 64 -28.25 -10.03 -9.00
N PHE A 65 -27.19 -9.79 -8.21
CA PHE A 65 -25.87 -9.30 -8.67
C PHE A 65 -25.90 -7.93 -9.36
N ALA A 66 -26.83 -7.06 -9.01
CA ALA A 66 -26.93 -5.74 -9.64
C ALA A 66 -25.64 -4.94 -9.52
N LYS A 67 -25.01 -4.90 -8.33
CA LYS A 67 -23.74 -4.20 -8.13
C LYS A 67 -22.58 -4.85 -8.87
N ALA A 68 -22.55 -6.16 -9.00
CA ALA A 68 -21.52 -6.85 -9.77
C ALA A 68 -21.62 -6.53 -11.26
N LYS A 69 -22.85 -6.45 -11.81
CA LYS A 69 -23.10 -6.02 -13.20
C LYS A 69 -22.67 -4.57 -13.42
N MET A 70 -23.08 -3.66 -12.52
CA MET A 70 -22.62 -2.25 -12.56
C MET A 70 -21.10 -2.15 -12.53
N MET A 71 -20.41 -2.96 -11.72
CA MET A 71 -18.96 -2.98 -11.66
C MET A 71 -18.33 -3.48 -12.96
N ALA A 72 -18.91 -4.49 -13.61
CA ALA A 72 -18.44 -4.97 -14.89
C ALA A 72 -18.57 -3.90 -15.99
N ASP A 73 -19.71 -3.21 -16.04
CA ASP A 73 -19.96 -2.11 -16.97
C ASP A 73 -19.03 -0.93 -16.71
N TRP A 74 -18.82 -0.58 -15.44
CA TRP A 74 -17.87 0.45 -15.05
C TRP A 74 -16.43 0.10 -15.48
N LYS A 75 -15.98 -1.13 -15.25
CA LYS A 75 -14.64 -1.58 -15.71
C LYS A 75 -14.51 -1.49 -17.24
N ALA A 76 -15.51 -1.92 -17.98
CA ALA A 76 -15.51 -1.81 -19.43
C ALA A 76 -15.43 -0.36 -19.90
N ASN A 77 -16.23 0.54 -19.28
CA ASN A 77 -16.22 1.97 -19.60
C ASN A 77 -14.85 2.61 -19.30
N VAL A 78 -14.27 2.35 -18.13
CA VAL A 78 -12.95 2.89 -17.77
C VAL A 78 -11.88 2.38 -18.74
N ARG A 79 -11.83 1.08 -19.05
CA ARG A 79 -10.86 0.51 -19.98
C ARG A 79 -10.94 1.14 -21.38
N SER A 80 -12.14 1.41 -21.86
CA SER A 80 -12.34 1.98 -23.20
C SER A 80 -11.88 3.43 -23.33
N ARG A 81 -11.77 4.17 -22.21
CA ARG A 81 -11.45 5.61 -22.19
C ARG A 81 -10.13 5.94 -21.50
N TRP A 82 -9.50 4.96 -20.85
CA TRP A 82 -8.30 5.20 -20.03
C TRP A 82 -7.17 5.88 -20.80
N ASP A 83 -6.88 5.41 -22.00
CA ASP A 83 -5.80 5.95 -22.83
C ASP A 83 -6.13 7.34 -23.43
N ALA A 84 -7.38 7.78 -23.35
CA ALA A 84 -7.79 9.10 -23.81
C ALA A 84 -7.66 10.18 -22.72
N ILE A 85 -7.39 9.80 -21.45
CA ILE A 85 -7.21 10.74 -20.35
C ILE A 85 -6.01 11.63 -20.61
N GLU A 86 -6.14 12.93 -20.36
CA GLU A 86 -5.08 13.90 -20.57
C GLU A 86 -4.75 14.65 -19.29
N ILE A 87 -3.49 14.65 -18.88
CA ILE A 87 -3.00 15.53 -17.82
C ILE A 87 -2.76 16.91 -18.44
N LYS A 88 -3.50 17.92 -17.99
CA LYS A 88 -3.43 19.29 -18.52
C LYS A 88 -2.33 20.11 -17.83
N SER A 89 -2.19 19.98 -16.51
CA SER A 89 -1.11 20.63 -15.76
C SER A 89 -0.76 19.86 -14.51
N ILE A 90 0.49 19.99 -14.08
CA ILE A 90 1.00 19.56 -12.79
C ILE A 90 1.79 20.72 -12.21
N GLU A 91 1.38 21.16 -11.02
CA GLU A 91 2.04 22.22 -10.27
C GLU A 91 2.44 21.66 -8.90
N ALA A 92 3.69 21.85 -8.51
CA ALA A 92 4.21 21.39 -7.23
C ALA A 92 5.11 22.47 -6.62
N GLY A 93 4.62 23.18 -5.62
CA GLY A 93 5.34 24.22 -4.91
C GLY A 93 5.95 25.27 -5.86
N ASN A 94 7.25 25.50 -5.77
CA ASN A 94 7.96 26.46 -6.59
C ASN A 94 8.39 25.89 -7.97
N GLY A 95 7.89 24.72 -8.35
CA GLY A 95 8.18 24.03 -9.61
C GLY A 95 8.79 22.64 -9.42
N LEU A 96 8.66 21.80 -10.46
CA LEU A 96 9.04 20.38 -10.41
C LEU A 96 10.55 20.11 -10.16
N ASN A 97 11.41 21.11 -10.33
CA ASN A 97 12.86 21.02 -10.09
C ASN A 97 13.34 22.01 -9.01
N ALA A 98 12.45 22.43 -8.13
CA ALA A 98 12.77 23.42 -7.13
C ALA A 98 13.46 22.81 -5.91
N THR A 99 14.33 23.61 -5.27
CA THR A 99 14.79 23.31 -3.92
C THR A 99 13.68 23.64 -2.94
N VAL A 100 13.25 22.65 -2.18
CA VAL A 100 12.24 22.80 -1.12
C VAL A 100 12.98 22.80 0.22
N GLU A 101 12.65 23.78 1.08
CA GLU A 101 13.21 23.86 2.42
C GLU A 101 12.65 22.72 3.28
N ALA A 102 13.52 21.95 3.95
CA ALA A 102 13.09 20.84 4.79
C ALA A 102 12.14 21.34 5.90
N GLY A 103 11.05 20.63 6.10
CA GLY A 103 10.03 20.96 7.08
C GLY A 103 8.98 21.98 6.61
N LYS A 104 9.09 22.49 5.38
CA LYS A 104 8.03 23.32 4.78
C LYS A 104 7.10 22.47 3.93
N GLU A 105 5.82 22.78 4.07
CA GLU A 105 4.77 22.21 3.24
C GLU A 105 4.59 23.03 1.95
N TYR A 106 4.22 22.35 0.88
CA TYR A 106 3.86 22.96 -0.38
C TYR A 106 2.61 22.30 -0.97
N GLU A 107 1.85 23.07 -1.70
CA GLU A 107 0.66 22.56 -2.38
C GLU A 107 1.08 21.88 -3.70
N VAL A 108 0.43 20.77 -3.96
CA VAL A 108 0.52 20.02 -5.23
C VAL A 108 -0.84 20.08 -5.88
N THR A 109 -0.90 20.52 -7.13
CA THR A 109 -2.12 20.61 -7.94
C THR A 109 -1.92 19.85 -9.25
N VAL A 110 -2.88 18.98 -9.58
CA VAL A 110 -2.93 18.25 -10.85
C VAL A 110 -4.27 18.48 -11.51
N VAL A 111 -4.28 18.91 -12.76
CA VAL A 111 -5.50 19.11 -13.57
C VAL A 111 -5.55 18.04 -14.64
N VAL A 112 -6.65 17.29 -14.68
CA VAL A 112 -6.87 16.17 -15.58
C VAL A 112 -8.17 16.34 -16.35
N ASP A 113 -8.13 16.07 -17.66
CA ASP A 113 -9.32 15.89 -18.48
C ASP A 113 -9.68 14.40 -18.49
N GLU A 114 -10.71 14.02 -17.74
CA GLU A 114 -11.12 12.63 -17.52
C GLU A 114 -11.92 12.02 -18.68
N LYS A 115 -12.23 12.80 -19.70
CA LYS A 115 -13.01 12.35 -20.89
C LYS A 115 -14.37 11.72 -20.52
N GLY A 116 -14.99 12.20 -19.45
CA GLY A 116 -16.31 11.75 -19.00
C GLY A 116 -16.29 10.46 -18.16
N LEU A 117 -15.18 10.16 -17.51
CA LEU A 117 -15.09 9.05 -16.56
C LEU A 117 -15.58 9.40 -15.15
N ASP A 118 -15.85 10.68 -14.89
CA ASP A 118 -16.29 11.21 -13.59
C ASP A 118 -15.36 10.73 -12.46
N ASP A 119 -15.84 10.43 -11.28
CA ASP A 119 -15.03 10.05 -10.11
C ASP A 119 -14.26 8.70 -10.23
N ALA A 120 -14.09 8.18 -11.45
CA ALA A 120 -13.43 6.90 -11.67
C ALA A 120 -11.89 6.95 -11.55
N ILE A 121 -11.32 8.13 -11.26
CA ILE A 121 -9.86 8.33 -11.22
C ILE A 121 -9.40 8.72 -9.82
N GLY A 122 -8.35 8.05 -9.36
CA GLY A 122 -7.54 8.47 -8.22
C GLY A 122 -6.17 8.93 -8.67
N ILE A 123 -5.63 9.94 -8.01
CA ILE A 123 -4.27 10.44 -8.25
C ILE A 123 -3.52 10.46 -6.92
N GLU A 124 -2.26 10.08 -6.95
CA GLU A 124 -1.37 10.16 -5.80
C GLU A 124 0.00 10.70 -6.22
N SER A 125 0.60 11.48 -5.33
CA SER A 125 1.99 11.88 -5.39
C SER A 125 2.84 10.83 -4.70
N VAL A 126 3.89 10.37 -5.36
CA VAL A 126 4.84 9.39 -4.85
C VAL A 126 6.18 10.07 -4.69
N ILE A 127 6.64 10.20 -3.45
CA ILE A 127 7.95 10.74 -3.14
C ILE A 127 8.93 9.57 -3.02
N ILE A 128 10.01 9.65 -3.76
CA ILE A 128 11.01 8.60 -3.89
C ILE A 128 12.34 9.15 -3.40
N ARG A 129 13.01 8.42 -2.53
CA ARG A 129 14.37 8.69 -2.06
C ARG A 129 15.31 7.63 -2.58
N ARG A 130 16.50 8.07 -3.00
CA ARG A 130 17.55 7.15 -3.41
C ARG A 130 18.48 6.87 -2.24
N GLU A 131 18.53 5.59 -1.82
CA GLU A 131 19.39 5.09 -0.75
C GLU A 131 20.16 3.88 -1.26
N ASP A 132 21.46 3.82 -1.02
CA ASP A 132 22.35 2.72 -1.43
C ASP A 132 22.23 2.34 -2.92
N GLY A 133 21.99 3.34 -3.79
CA GLY A 133 21.86 3.15 -5.23
C GLY A 133 20.50 2.65 -5.69
N GLN A 134 19.57 2.39 -4.77
CA GLN A 134 18.20 1.94 -5.06
C GLN A 134 17.18 3.06 -4.78
N ASP A 135 16.11 3.06 -5.56
CA ASP A 135 15.00 3.99 -5.38
C ASP A 135 13.96 3.35 -4.44
N HIS A 136 13.69 3.99 -3.31
CA HIS A 136 12.72 3.57 -2.30
C HIS A 136 11.56 4.56 -2.23
N ILE A 137 10.33 4.06 -2.09
CA ILE A 137 9.18 4.92 -1.84
C ILE A 137 9.32 5.47 -0.41
N TYR A 138 9.47 6.79 -0.31
CA TYR A 138 9.54 7.51 0.96
C TYR A 138 8.14 7.81 1.50
N GLU A 139 7.25 8.31 0.62
CA GLU A 139 5.89 8.67 0.99
C GLU A 139 4.95 8.58 -0.21
N VAL A 140 3.68 8.29 0.05
CA VAL A 140 2.61 8.31 -0.95
C VAL A 140 1.48 9.17 -0.41
N ILE A 141 1.15 10.25 -1.11
CA ILE A 141 0.17 11.24 -0.71
C ILE A 141 -0.99 11.22 -1.70
N PRO A 142 -2.21 10.82 -1.31
CA PRO A 142 -3.37 10.89 -2.20
C PRO A 142 -3.77 12.35 -2.44
N LEU A 143 -4.03 12.70 -3.70
CA LEU A 143 -4.60 13.98 -4.06
C LEU A 143 -6.13 13.88 -4.00
N LEU A 144 -6.75 14.90 -3.41
CA LEU A 144 -8.21 14.98 -3.29
C LEU A 144 -8.79 15.83 -4.41
N PRO A 145 -9.92 15.46 -5.00
CA PRO A 145 -10.62 16.30 -5.97
C PRO A 145 -11.18 17.54 -5.25
N VAL A 146 -10.86 18.72 -5.76
CA VAL A 146 -11.29 20.01 -5.18
C VAL A 146 -12.23 20.79 -6.08
N SER A 147 -12.17 20.58 -7.39
CA SER A 147 -13.08 21.23 -8.33
C SER A 147 -13.28 20.39 -9.60
N LYS A 148 -14.46 20.59 -10.21
CA LYS A 148 -14.85 20.00 -11.49
C LYS A 148 -15.41 21.11 -12.40
N ASN A 149 -14.91 21.15 -13.63
CA ASN A 149 -15.46 22.03 -14.67
C ASN A 149 -15.58 21.22 -15.98
N GLY A 150 -16.79 20.74 -16.25
CA GLY A 150 -17.01 19.76 -17.34
C GLY A 150 -16.23 18.47 -17.09
N ASN A 151 -15.33 18.10 -18.00
CA ASN A 151 -14.45 16.95 -17.88
C ASN A 151 -13.12 17.25 -17.19
N LEU A 152 -12.87 18.52 -16.83
CA LEU A 152 -11.66 18.93 -16.14
C LEU A 152 -11.83 18.80 -14.63
N TYR A 153 -11.02 17.95 -14.05
CA TYR A 153 -10.93 17.77 -12.60
C TYR A 153 -9.62 18.34 -12.08
N THR A 154 -9.69 19.05 -10.99
CA THR A 154 -8.54 19.56 -10.25
C THR A 154 -8.37 18.77 -8.97
N PHE A 155 -7.21 18.16 -8.83
CA PHE A 155 -6.82 17.41 -7.63
C PHE A 155 -5.74 18.17 -6.89
N LYS A 156 -5.82 18.18 -5.56
CA LYS A 156 -4.85 18.86 -4.70
C LYS A 156 -4.41 17.98 -3.53
N ALA A 157 -3.18 18.18 -3.09
CA ALA A 157 -2.65 17.69 -1.84
C ALA A 157 -1.66 18.69 -1.26
N THR A 158 -1.46 18.60 0.05
CA THR A 158 -0.32 19.24 0.72
C THR A 158 0.77 18.20 0.88
N SER A 159 1.97 18.52 0.46
CA SER A 159 3.16 17.68 0.56
C SER A 159 4.23 18.43 1.32
N GLY A 160 5.08 17.70 2.07
CA GLY A 160 6.23 18.27 2.77
C GLY A 160 7.32 17.24 2.92
N ILE A 161 8.57 17.66 2.76
CA ILE A 161 9.75 16.81 2.95
C ILE A 161 10.44 17.27 4.24
N PHE A 162 10.37 16.42 5.27
CA PHE A 162 10.88 16.77 6.60
C PHE A 162 12.37 16.45 6.79
N ASN A 163 12.94 15.62 5.92
CA ASN A 163 14.35 15.22 5.97
C ASN A 163 15.14 15.90 4.85
N ALA A 164 16.37 16.30 5.15
CA ALA A 164 17.29 16.78 4.12
C ALA A 164 17.69 15.64 3.17
N GLY A 165 17.80 15.94 1.88
CA GLY A 165 18.20 14.97 0.87
C GLY A 165 17.75 15.34 -0.53
N SER A 166 18.04 14.44 -1.47
CA SER A 166 17.53 14.52 -2.84
C SER A 166 16.37 13.56 -3.01
N PHE A 167 15.25 14.09 -3.44
CA PHE A 167 14.02 13.33 -3.65
C PHE A 167 13.54 13.49 -5.09
N LYS A 168 12.90 12.45 -5.61
CA LYS A 168 12.13 12.50 -6.84
C LYS A 168 10.65 12.50 -6.48
N GLN A 169 9.87 13.33 -7.15
CA GLN A 169 8.42 13.29 -7.06
C GLN A 169 7.85 12.77 -8.36
N ALA A 170 6.98 11.78 -8.26
CA ALA A 170 6.24 11.20 -9.36
C ALA A 170 4.74 11.25 -9.06
N PHE A 171 3.91 11.17 -10.10
CA PHE A 171 2.47 11.10 -9.96
C PHE A 171 1.98 9.78 -10.54
N ARG A 172 1.08 9.16 -9.82
CA ARG A 172 0.47 7.91 -10.24
C ARG A 172 -1.05 8.08 -10.30
N MET A 173 -1.61 7.80 -11.45
CA MET A 173 -3.05 7.76 -11.68
C MET A 173 -3.51 6.30 -11.69
N TYR A 174 -4.68 6.05 -11.12
CA TYR A 174 -5.26 4.71 -11.04
C TYR A 174 -6.78 4.76 -11.06
N PRO A 175 -7.43 3.68 -11.56
CA PRO A 175 -8.89 3.56 -11.49
C PRO A 175 -9.36 3.49 -10.04
N LYS A 176 -10.39 4.26 -9.71
CA LYS A 176 -10.95 4.37 -8.36
C LYS A 176 -12.43 4.04 -8.35
N ASN A 177 -12.82 3.07 -7.54
CA ASN A 177 -14.22 2.75 -7.27
C ASN A 177 -14.34 2.17 -5.85
N ALA A 178 -15.36 2.59 -5.11
CA ALA A 178 -15.59 2.15 -3.74
C ALA A 178 -15.92 0.65 -3.62
N LEU A 179 -16.37 0.03 -4.71
CA LEU A 179 -16.66 -1.42 -4.75
C LEU A 179 -15.46 -2.27 -5.15
N LEU A 180 -14.30 -1.70 -5.47
CA LEU A 180 -13.08 -2.46 -5.67
C LEU A 180 -12.49 -2.84 -4.30
N PRO A 181 -12.27 -4.14 -4.01
CA PRO A 181 -11.61 -4.56 -2.76
C PRO A 181 -10.18 -4.02 -2.68
N HIS A 182 -9.51 -3.97 -3.82
CA HIS A 182 -8.19 -3.39 -3.96
C HIS A 182 -8.04 -2.77 -5.36
N ARG A 183 -7.26 -1.69 -5.48
CA ARG A 183 -7.04 -1.01 -6.78
C ARG A 183 -6.42 -1.87 -7.88
N GLN A 184 -5.76 -2.98 -7.51
CA GLN A 184 -5.21 -3.95 -8.47
C GLN A 184 -6.27 -4.93 -9.02
N ASP A 185 -7.50 -4.89 -8.51
CA ASP A 185 -8.60 -5.74 -8.99
C ASP A 185 -9.33 -5.13 -10.21
N PHE A 186 -8.75 -4.09 -10.80
CA PHE A 186 -9.24 -3.43 -12.00
C PHE A 186 -8.89 -4.19 -13.28
#